data_e1547105ab8cfc3c513d64045d1f9ad9
#
_entry.id   e1547105ab8cfc3c513d64045d1f9ad9
#
_cell.length_a   1.000
_cell.length_b   1.000
_cell.length_c   1.000
_cell.angle_alpha   90.00
_cell.angle_beta   90.00
_cell.angle_gamma   90.00
#
_symmetry.space_group_name_H-M   'P 1'
#
loop_
_entity.id
_entity.type
_entity.pdbx_description
1 polymer ?
#
loop_
_entity_poly.entity_id
_entity_poly.type
_entity_poly.pdbx_seq_one_letter_code
_entity_poly.pdbx_strand_id
1 'polypeptide(L)'
;MVSERRFFKRAADRFVTIRRRRLHHKNKGAAWEDAMLDTPSQSAEDVRLQSFSVTYEYPVVFTRDAFALGNRCLVDALSRREPCKRHRCLICVDEGVLASLPDLASQIENYAAAHAGSIDVVGLVPVAGGEICKNDPKTIPNLLEILSQRAIDRHSFVIAVGGGAVLDAVGYASTIFHRGVRHIRFPTTVLAQDDSGVGVKNAVNLFGLKNLIGTFAPPWAIINDSAFVDVLPPREKRAGMAEAVKVALIRDGKFFEWLEAHSDALARFSRPHLDHLIKGCAELHMRQIRLGGDPFEIGSARPLDFGHWSAHKLEQLTKNQLNHGEAVAIGIALDTRYSVLSGRLAAGEDDRVVGLLQRLGFDLWHDKLRQCDSRGLPVVLKGLADFREHLGGELTVTLLAAVGRGVEVHEMDDRIVRNCIDWLEQRA
;
A
#
# COMPACT_ATOMS: atom_id res chain seq x y z
N MET A 1 1.82 -17.32 35.67
CA MET A 1 1.44 -16.21 34.74
C MET A 1 1.84 -14.79 35.20
N VAL A 2 2.26 -14.54 36.44
CA VAL A 2 2.68 -13.20 36.92
C VAL A 2 4.21 -12.99 36.83
N SER A 3 5.02 -14.07 36.74
CA SER A 3 6.49 -13.97 36.71
C SER A 3 7.07 -13.68 35.31
N GLU A 4 6.42 -14.13 34.26
CA GLU A 4 6.88 -13.93 32.87
C GLU A 4 6.75 -12.49 32.39
N ARG A 5 5.69 -11.78 32.80
CA ARG A 5 5.52 -10.36 32.42
C ARG A 5 6.59 -9.42 33.00
N ARG A 6 7.25 -9.79 34.10
CA ARG A 6 8.35 -8.99 34.68
C ARG A 6 9.67 -9.17 33.92
N PHE A 7 9.88 -10.32 33.30
CA PHE A 7 11.10 -10.60 32.51
C PHE A 7 11.18 -9.79 31.23
N PHE A 8 10.08 -9.75 30.48
CA PHE A 8 10.02 -8.99 29.22
C PHE A 8 10.09 -7.47 29.42
N LYS A 9 9.50 -6.93 30.49
CA LYS A 9 9.55 -5.49 30.76
C LYS A 9 10.97 -5.01 31.12
N ARG A 10 11.77 -5.82 31.82
CA ARG A 10 13.16 -5.49 32.11
C ARG A 10 14.10 -5.54 30.90
N ALA A 11 13.81 -6.39 29.92
CA ALA A 11 14.56 -6.45 28.67
C ALA A 11 14.28 -5.19 27.81
N ALA A 12 13.04 -4.77 27.68
CA ALA A 12 12.66 -3.60 26.89
C ALA A 12 13.26 -2.28 27.44
N ASP A 13 13.27 -2.08 28.75
CA ASP A 13 13.81 -0.86 29.36
C ASP A 13 15.35 -0.74 29.21
N ARG A 14 16.08 -1.85 29.07
CA ARG A 14 17.53 -1.82 28.79
C ARG A 14 17.87 -1.46 27.35
N PHE A 15 17.02 -1.80 26.37
CA PHE A 15 17.25 -1.45 24.96
C PHE A 15 17.07 0.04 24.67
N VAL A 16 16.22 0.74 25.40
CA VAL A 16 15.96 2.18 25.21
C VAL A 16 17.16 3.03 25.62
N THR A 17 17.96 2.60 26.58
CA THR A 17 19.08 3.41 27.10
C THR A 17 20.32 3.41 26.19
N ILE A 18 20.45 2.44 25.28
CA ILE A 18 21.61 2.35 24.35
C ILE A 18 21.48 3.29 23.14
N ARG A 19 20.26 3.80 22.84
CA ARG A 19 19.99 4.63 21.64
C ARG A 19 20.45 6.09 21.70
N ARG A 20 21.06 6.59 22.79
CA ARG A 20 21.42 8.01 22.96
C ARG A 20 22.91 8.38 22.83
N ARG A 21 23.77 7.54 22.27
CA ARG A 21 25.13 7.97 21.89
C ARG A 21 25.25 8.11 20.37
N ARG A 22 25.21 9.35 19.88
CA ARG A 22 25.57 9.73 18.52
C ARG A 22 27.01 9.32 18.24
N LEU A 23 27.22 8.47 17.24
CA LEU A 23 28.55 8.22 16.66
C LEU A 23 28.68 9.00 15.36
N HIS A 24 29.51 10.06 15.41
CA HIS A 24 30.13 10.60 14.22
C HIS A 24 31.26 9.66 13.81
N HIS A 25 31.19 9.03 12.65
CA HIS A 25 32.37 8.41 12.05
C HIS A 25 32.49 8.77 10.58
N LYS A 26 33.68 9.39 10.28
CA LYS A 26 34.21 9.59 8.92
C LYS A 26 34.73 8.25 8.38
N ASN A 27 34.37 7.96 7.13
CA ASN A 27 34.93 6.86 6.36
C ASN A 27 36.46 6.97 6.24
N LYS A 28 37.17 5.95 6.71
CA LYS A 28 38.50 5.56 6.20
C LYS A 28 38.53 4.05 6.25
N GLY A 29 38.90 3.42 5.12
CA GLY A 29 39.12 1.99 5.02
C GLY A 29 40.16 1.51 6.03
N ALA A 30 39.88 0.42 6.69
CA ALA A 30 40.79 -0.22 7.62
C ALA A 30 40.81 -1.72 7.41
N ALA A 31 42.05 -2.23 7.41
CA ALA A 31 42.41 -3.62 7.38
C ALA A 31 41.89 -4.37 8.60
N TRP A 32 41.62 -5.65 8.43
CA TRP A 32 41.26 -6.57 9.50
C TRP A 32 42.49 -6.84 10.37
N GLU A 33 42.59 -6.21 11.52
CA GLU A 33 43.53 -6.61 12.57
C GLU A 33 42.78 -7.37 13.65
N ASP A 34 43.25 -8.59 13.95
CA ASP A 34 42.80 -9.42 15.05
C ASP A 34 43.13 -8.72 16.39
N ALA A 35 42.13 -8.13 17.02
CA ALA A 35 42.24 -7.66 18.39
C ALA A 35 41.98 -8.83 19.33
N MET A 36 43.00 -9.25 20.08
CA MET A 36 42.89 -10.19 21.17
C MET A 36 41.87 -9.70 22.20
N LEU A 37 40.91 -10.55 22.53
CA LEU A 37 39.88 -10.33 23.53
C LEU A 37 40.49 -10.34 24.94
N ASP A 38 40.48 -9.21 25.62
CA ASP A 38 40.62 -9.14 27.07
C ASP A 38 39.48 -9.86 27.76
N THR A 39 39.77 -10.77 28.64
CA THR A 39 38.81 -11.55 29.41
C THR A 39 38.08 -10.67 30.42
N PRO A 40 36.74 -10.49 30.30
CA PRO A 40 35.96 -9.75 31.30
C PRO A 40 35.66 -10.63 32.51
N SER A 41 35.62 -9.99 33.70
CA SER A 41 35.22 -10.56 34.98
C SER A 41 33.80 -11.16 34.95
N GLN A 42 33.62 -12.26 35.69
CA GLN A 42 32.38 -13.03 35.87
C GLN A 42 31.19 -12.13 36.25
N SER A 43 30.19 -12.06 35.38
CA SER A 43 28.74 -11.76 35.49
C SER A 43 28.12 -10.93 34.39
N ALA A 44 28.77 -10.77 33.23
CA ALA A 44 28.14 -10.14 32.07
C ALA A 44 27.54 -11.24 31.15
N GLU A 45 26.24 -11.15 30.87
CA GLU A 45 25.61 -11.91 29.80
C GLU A 45 26.44 -11.71 28.51
N ASP A 46 26.85 -12.79 27.84
CA ASP A 46 27.61 -12.73 26.59
C ASP A 46 26.66 -12.31 25.44
N VAL A 47 26.36 -11.01 25.36
CA VAL A 47 25.47 -10.41 24.37
C VAL A 47 26.30 -9.90 23.18
N ARG A 48 26.11 -10.51 22.02
CA ARG A 48 26.76 -10.10 20.77
C ARG A 48 25.76 -9.41 19.86
N LEU A 49 25.74 -8.08 19.85
CA LEU A 49 24.89 -7.28 18.98
C LEU A 49 25.37 -7.42 17.53
N GLN A 50 24.46 -7.89 16.66
CA GLN A 50 24.67 -7.92 15.21
C GLN A 50 23.92 -6.72 14.56
N SER A 51 24.59 -5.98 13.69
CA SER A 51 23.98 -4.85 12.96
C SER A 51 24.45 -4.84 11.51
N PHE A 52 23.51 -4.81 10.58
CA PHE A 52 23.78 -4.66 9.15
C PHE A 52 22.64 -3.90 8.49
N SER A 53 22.91 -3.31 7.30
CA SER A 53 21.94 -2.59 6.50
C SER A 53 21.75 -3.28 5.15
N VAL A 54 20.51 -3.28 4.65
CA VAL A 54 20.17 -3.73 3.31
C VAL A 54 19.56 -2.57 2.53
N THR A 55 20.16 -2.26 1.38
CA THR A 55 19.62 -1.21 0.50
C THR A 55 18.69 -1.83 -0.53
N TYR A 56 17.47 -1.32 -0.62
CA TYR A 56 16.50 -1.65 -1.66
C TYR A 56 16.45 -0.57 -2.72
N GLU A 57 16.40 -1.00 -3.98
CA GLU A 57 16.29 -0.14 -5.14
C GLU A 57 15.40 -0.81 -6.19
N TYR A 58 14.35 -0.15 -6.62
CA TYR A 58 13.48 -0.63 -7.69
C TYR A 58 12.97 0.52 -8.55
N PRO A 59 12.93 0.36 -9.89
CA PRO A 59 12.35 1.35 -10.78
C PRO A 59 10.82 1.28 -10.74
N VAL A 60 10.19 2.44 -10.79
CA VAL A 60 8.76 2.61 -11.11
C VAL A 60 8.67 3.27 -12.47
N VAL A 61 8.18 2.54 -13.45
CA VAL A 61 8.10 2.96 -14.85
C VAL A 61 6.67 3.32 -15.18
N PHE A 62 6.45 4.52 -15.71
CA PHE A 62 5.17 4.92 -16.29
C PHE A 62 5.27 4.82 -17.79
N THR A 63 4.46 3.97 -18.40
CA THR A 63 4.48 3.66 -19.83
C THR A 63 3.07 3.54 -20.40
N ARG A 64 3.00 3.23 -21.68
CA ARG A 64 1.79 2.81 -22.35
C ARG A 64 2.09 1.65 -23.29
N ASP A 65 1.16 0.70 -23.34
CA ASP A 65 1.25 -0.51 -24.18
C ASP A 65 2.57 -1.28 -23.89
N ALA A 66 2.77 -1.68 -22.64
CA ALA A 66 4.01 -2.29 -22.15
C ALA A 66 4.37 -3.60 -22.88
N PHE A 67 3.37 -4.31 -23.43
CA PHE A 67 3.56 -5.52 -24.22
C PHE A 67 3.58 -5.28 -25.73
N ALA A 68 3.63 -4.03 -26.19
CA ALA A 68 3.91 -3.74 -27.61
C ALA A 68 5.34 -4.14 -27.97
N LEU A 69 5.56 -4.69 -29.16
CA LEU A 69 6.85 -5.29 -29.58
C LEU A 69 8.04 -4.31 -29.47
N GLY A 70 7.79 -3.01 -29.66
CA GLY A 70 8.81 -1.95 -29.56
C GLY A 70 9.02 -1.42 -28.13
N ASN A 71 8.16 -1.78 -27.17
CA ASN A 71 8.27 -1.29 -25.80
C ASN A 71 9.27 -2.15 -25.02
N ARG A 72 10.33 -1.53 -24.51
CA ARG A 72 11.41 -2.24 -23.85
C ARG A 72 11.31 -2.26 -22.30
N CYS A 73 10.31 -1.61 -21.71
CA CYS A 73 10.28 -1.39 -20.27
C CYS A 73 10.37 -2.69 -19.45
N LEU A 74 9.71 -3.78 -19.87
CA LEU A 74 9.80 -5.07 -19.18
C LEU A 74 11.18 -5.73 -19.38
N VAL A 75 11.68 -5.76 -20.62
CA VAL A 75 13.04 -6.32 -20.91
C VAL A 75 14.11 -5.58 -20.12
N ASP A 76 14.05 -4.25 -20.09
CA ASP A 76 15.04 -3.43 -19.40
C ASP A 76 14.93 -3.62 -17.87
N ALA A 77 13.72 -3.76 -17.34
CA ALA A 77 13.50 -4.09 -15.91
C ALA A 77 14.07 -5.47 -15.53
N LEU A 78 13.83 -6.49 -16.36
CA LEU A 78 14.35 -7.84 -16.15
C LEU A 78 15.89 -7.85 -16.19
N SER A 79 16.47 -7.20 -17.20
CA SER A 79 17.89 -7.25 -17.54
C SER A 79 18.76 -6.28 -16.73
N ARG A 80 18.17 -5.42 -15.89
CA ARG A 80 18.87 -4.29 -15.22
C ARG A 80 20.11 -4.68 -14.41
N ARG A 81 20.18 -5.90 -13.87
CA ARG A 81 21.34 -6.41 -13.12
C ARG A 81 22.08 -7.56 -13.80
N GLU A 82 21.44 -8.24 -14.75
CA GLU A 82 21.97 -9.40 -15.47
C GLU A 82 21.64 -9.26 -16.97
N PRO A 83 22.27 -8.32 -17.72
CA PRO A 83 21.85 -7.92 -19.07
C PRO A 83 22.02 -9.01 -20.14
N CYS A 84 22.91 -9.97 -19.92
CA CYS A 84 23.20 -11.06 -20.87
C CYS A 84 22.42 -12.35 -20.56
N LYS A 85 21.54 -12.33 -19.57
CA LYS A 85 20.79 -13.51 -19.14
C LYS A 85 19.42 -13.57 -19.77
N ARG A 86 19.00 -14.77 -20.18
CA ARG A 86 17.61 -15.06 -20.50
C ARG A 86 16.87 -15.34 -19.20
N HIS A 87 15.88 -14.53 -18.90
CA HIS A 87 15.17 -14.52 -17.62
C HIS A 87 13.92 -15.38 -17.69
N ARG A 88 13.83 -16.36 -16.79
CA ARG A 88 12.66 -17.23 -16.65
C ARG A 88 11.55 -16.47 -15.91
N CYS A 89 10.35 -16.41 -16.51
CA CYS A 89 9.24 -15.61 -16.03
C CYS A 89 7.95 -16.44 -15.95
N LEU A 90 7.26 -16.41 -14.81
CA LEU A 90 5.88 -16.83 -14.67
C LEU A 90 5.00 -15.58 -14.60
N ILE A 91 3.96 -15.50 -15.42
CA ILE A 91 3.07 -14.34 -15.48
C ILE A 91 1.72 -14.72 -14.88
N CYS A 92 1.33 -14.05 -13.78
CA CYS A 92 0.04 -14.20 -13.13
C CYS A 92 -0.84 -13.01 -13.52
N VAL A 93 -2.01 -13.26 -14.11
CA VAL A 93 -2.88 -12.21 -14.65
C VAL A 93 -4.27 -12.31 -14.02
N ASP A 94 -4.79 -11.18 -13.56
CA ASP A 94 -6.17 -11.02 -13.10
C ASP A 94 -7.16 -11.47 -14.18
N GLU A 95 -8.09 -12.37 -13.83
CA GLU A 95 -9.12 -12.88 -14.77
C GLU A 95 -10.00 -11.77 -15.31
N GLY A 96 -10.29 -10.73 -14.54
CA GLY A 96 -11.04 -9.56 -14.97
C GLY A 96 -10.28 -8.74 -16.02
N VAL A 97 -8.96 -8.68 -15.90
CA VAL A 97 -8.08 -8.03 -16.89
C VAL A 97 -8.07 -8.83 -18.21
N LEU A 98 -7.94 -10.16 -18.12
CA LEU A 98 -8.02 -11.02 -19.31
C LEU A 98 -9.38 -10.93 -20.00
N ALA A 99 -10.48 -10.84 -19.24
CA ALA A 99 -11.81 -10.66 -19.78
C ALA A 99 -12.01 -9.31 -20.46
N SER A 100 -11.42 -8.23 -19.91
CA SER A 100 -11.51 -6.87 -20.45
C SER A 100 -10.58 -6.62 -21.63
N LEU A 101 -9.50 -7.39 -21.73
CA LEU A 101 -8.48 -7.32 -22.79
C LEU A 101 -8.23 -8.72 -23.38
N PRO A 102 -9.14 -9.24 -24.23
CA PRO A 102 -9.06 -10.62 -24.76
C PRO A 102 -7.74 -10.93 -25.49
N ASP A 103 -7.13 -9.92 -26.11
CA ASP A 103 -5.88 -10.07 -26.85
C ASP A 103 -4.63 -10.03 -25.97
N LEU A 104 -4.75 -9.74 -24.65
CA LEU A 104 -3.59 -9.55 -23.78
C LEU A 104 -2.70 -10.80 -23.71
N ALA A 105 -3.29 -11.99 -23.64
CA ALA A 105 -2.50 -13.23 -23.61
C ALA A 105 -1.64 -13.38 -24.86
N SER A 106 -2.21 -13.19 -26.03
CA SER A 106 -1.48 -13.25 -27.30
C SER A 106 -0.45 -12.10 -27.45
N GLN A 107 -0.74 -10.92 -26.93
CA GLN A 107 0.24 -9.82 -26.88
C GLN A 107 1.46 -10.18 -26.02
N ILE A 108 1.24 -10.79 -24.86
CA ILE A 108 2.30 -11.26 -23.98
C ILE A 108 3.15 -12.36 -24.66
N GLU A 109 2.51 -13.32 -25.33
CA GLU A 109 3.20 -14.39 -26.08
C GLU A 109 4.04 -13.83 -27.22
N ASN A 110 3.47 -12.92 -28.02
CA ASN A 110 4.16 -12.26 -29.13
C ASN A 110 5.35 -11.41 -28.64
N TYR A 111 5.14 -10.68 -27.52
CA TYR A 111 6.20 -9.91 -26.88
C TYR A 111 7.35 -10.82 -26.40
N ALA A 112 7.03 -11.93 -25.74
CA ALA A 112 8.02 -12.90 -25.30
C ALA A 112 8.80 -13.53 -26.47
N ALA A 113 8.11 -13.85 -27.57
CA ALA A 113 8.73 -14.38 -28.77
C ALA A 113 9.69 -13.35 -29.43
N ALA A 114 9.28 -12.09 -29.52
CA ALA A 114 10.12 -11.02 -30.07
C ALA A 114 11.37 -10.75 -29.21
N HIS A 115 11.28 -11.02 -27.91
CA HIS A 115 12.37 -10.84 -26.95
C HIS A 115 12.94 -12.15 -26.41
N ALA A 116 12.85 -13.26 -27.15
CA ALA A 116 13.23 -14.61 -26.72
C ALA A 116 14.70 -14.74 -26.26
N GLY A 117 15.58 -13.83 -26.68
CA GLY A 117 16.94 -13.76 -26.16
C GLY A 117 17.06 -13.31 -24.69
N SER A 118 16.06 -12.60 -24.20
CA SER A 118 16.05 -12.01 -22.85
C SER A 118 14.97 -12.62 -21.94
N ILE A 119 13.87 -13.09 -22.49
CA ILE A 119 12.69 -13.56 -21.75
C ILE A 119 12.38 -15.02 -22.09
N ASP A 120 12.07 -15.81 -21.05
CA ASP A 120 11.56 -17.18 -21.12
C ASP A 120 10.26 -17.27 -20.31
N VAL A 121 9.12 -17.08 -20.96
CA VAL A 121 7.79 -17.19 -20.30
C VAL A 121 7.44 -18.67 -20.16
N VAL A 122 7.47 -19.17 -18.92
CA VAL A 122 7.17 -20.58 -18.60
C VAL A 122 5.71 -20.87 -18.30
N GLY A 123 4.88 -19.85 -18.28
CA GLY A 123 3.43 -19.96 -18.15
C GLY A 123 2.74 -18.62 -17.95
N LEU A 124 1.46 -18.60 -18.31
CA LEU A 124 0.50 -17.56 -17.97
C LEU A 124 -0.58 -18.20 -17.10
N VAL A 125 -0.81 -17.62 -15.92
CA VAL A 125 -1.68 -18.16 -14.87
C VAL A 125 -2.79 -17.15 -14.59
N PRO A 126 -4.04 -17.46 -14.90
CA PRO A 126 -5.18 -16.66 -14.45
C PRO A 126 -5.29 -16.69 -12.93
N VAL A 127 -5.58 -15.55 -12.31
CA VAL A 127 -5.81 -15.39 -10.87
C VAL A 127 -7.14 -14.68 -10.68
N ALA A 128 -7.98 -15.17 -9.79
CA ALA A 128 -9.25 -14.52 -9.48
C ALA A 128 -9.03 -13.08 -9.04
N GLY A 129 -9.77 -12.13 -9.64
CA GLY A 129 -9.65 -10.70 -9.33
C GLY A 129 -10.31 -10.28 -8.03
N GLY A 130 -9.99 -9.08 -7.56
CA GLY A 130 -10.59 -8.48 -6.36
C GLY A 130 -10.23 -9.21 -5.06
N GLU A 131 -10.92 -8.87 -3.97
CA GLU A 131 -10.66 -9.42 -2.63
C GLU A 131 -10.87 -10.95 -2.54
N ILE A 132 -11.51 -11.58 -3.54
CA ILE A 132 -11.72 -13.03 -3.59
C ILE A 132 -10.38 -13.75 -3.55
N CYS A 133 -9.37 -13.31 -4.30
CA CYS A 133 -8.06 -13.96 -4.32
C CYS A 133 -7.33 -13.89 -2.97
N LYS A 134 -7.62 -12.88 -2.14
CA LYS A 134 -7.04 -12.73 -0.79
C LYS A 134 -7.81 -13.52 0.26
N ASN A 135 -9.10 -13.78 0.02
CA ASN A 135 -10.00 -14.48 0.96
C ASN A 135 -10.03 -16.00 0.75
N ASP A 136 -9.79 -16.49 -0.48
CA ASP A 136 -9.79 -17.93 -0.76
C ASP A 136 -8.51 -18.58 -0.20
N PRO A 137 -8.64 -19.48 0.80
CA PRO A 137 -7.50 -20.17 1.40
C PRO A 137 -6.71 -21.03 0.42
N LYS A 138 -7.24 -21.33 -0.77
CA LYS A 138 -6.57 -22.13 -1.80
C LYS A 138 -5.66 -21.29 -2.70
N THR A 139 -5.86 -19.98 -2.79
CA THR A 139 -5.10 -19.13 -3.72
C THR A 139 -3.60 -19.25 -3.50
N ILE A 140 -3.13 -19.07 -2.26
CA ILE A 140 -1.69 -19.14 -1.99
C ILE A 140 -1.12 -20.55 -2.16
N PRO A 141 -1.69 -21.62 -1.60
CA PRO A 141 -1.24 -22.98 -1.91
C PRO A 141 -1.15 -23.29 -3.40
N ASN A 142 -2.18 -22.94 -4.18
CA ASN A 142 -2.20 -23.16 -5.63
C ASN A 142 -1.08 -22.40 -6.34
N LEU A 143 -0.85 -21.13 -6.00
CA LEU A 143 0.25 -20.33 -6.57
C LEU A 143 1.60 -20.97 -6.24
N LEU A 144 1.82 -21.41 -4.99
CA LEU A 144 3.06 -22.07 -4.58
C LEU A 144 3.29 -23.39 -5.33
N GLU A 145 2.24 -24.16 -5.53
CA GLU A 145 2.29 -25.41 -6.31
C GLU A 145 2.68 -25.13 -7.77
N ILE A 146 2.05 -24.13 -8.42
CA ILE A 146 2.39 -23.72 -9.78
C ILE A 146 3.83 -23.24 -9.88
N LEU A 147 4.30 -22.41 -8.92
CA LEU A 147 5.69 -21.96 -8.87
C LEU A 147 6.67 -23.16 -8.82
N SER A 148 6.35 -24.17 -8.02
CA SER A 148 7.14 -25.41 -7.91
C SER A 148 7.11 -26.22 -9.20
N GLN A 149 5.94 -26.47 -9.77
CA GLN A 149 5.76 -27.25 -11.01
C GLN A 149 6.46 -26.58 -12.20
N ARG A 150 6.51 -25.24 -12.25
CA ARG A 150 7.19 -24.47 -13.29
C ARG A 150 8.67 -24.26 -13.01
N ALA A 151 9.23 -24.89 -11.98
CA ALA A 151 10.63 -24.81 -11.58
C ALA A 151 11.12 -23.34 -11.47
N ILE A 152 10.30 -22.48 -10.84
CA ILE A 152 10.66 -21.11 -10.52
C ILE A 152 11.71 -21.16 -9.40
N ASP A 153 12.82 -20.46 -9.59
CA ASP A 153 13.92 -20.36 -8.63
C ASP A 153 14.11 -18.90 -8.15
N ARG A 154 15.09 -18.67 -7.28
CA ARG A 154 15.38 -17.33 -6.73
C ARG A 154 15.89 -16.31 -7.77
N HIS A 155 16.30 -16.75 -8.94
CA HIS A 155 16.76 -15.92 -10.05
C HIS A 155 15.68 -15.72 -11.12
N SER A 156 14.60 -16.47 -11.04
CA SER A 156 13.42 -16.34 -11.88
C SER A 156 12.57 -15.13 -11.46
N PHE A 157 11.58 -14.81 -12.27
CA PHE A 157 10.66 -13.71 -12.01
C PHE A 157 9.22 -14.20 -11.95
N VAL A 158 8.46 -13.67 -11.00
CA VAL A 158 7.01 -13.74 -10.98
C VAL A 158 6.48 -12.36 -11.36
N ILE A 159 5.70 -12.28 -12.42
CA ILE A 159 5.13 -11.04 -12.93
C ILE A 159 3.64 -11.06 -12.58
N ALA A 160 3.19 -10.10 -11.76
CA ALA A 160 1.80 -9.95 -11.36
C ALA A 160 1.16 -8.81 -12.17
N VAL A 161 0.10 -9.13 -12.91
CA VAL A 161 -0.69 -8.18 -13.70
C VAL A 161 -2.10 -8.14 -13.11
N GLY A 162 -2.48 -7.05 -12.42
CA GLY A 162 -3.79 -6.98 -11.76
C GLY A 162 -3.98 -5.77 -10.87
N GLY A 163 -5.14 -5.69 -10.24
CA GLY A 163 -5.43 -4.74 -9.18
C GLY A 163 -4.68 -5.06 -7.88
N GLY A 164 -4.77 -4.18 -6.89
CA GLY A 164 -4.03 -4.29 -5.62
C GLY A 164 -4.13 -5.66 -4.94
N ALA A 165 -5.31 -6.28 -4.94
CA ALA A 165 -5.52 -7.58 -4.31
C ALA A 165 -4.73 -8.72 -4.98
N VAL A 166 -4.69 -8.74 -6.32
CA VAL A 166 -3.91 -9.72 -7.09
C VAL A 166 -2.41 -9.46 -6.90
N LEU A 167 -1.98 -8.18 -6.91
CA LEU A 167 -0.58 -7.82 -6.65
C LEU A 167 -0.14 -8.28 -5.26
N ASP A 168 -0.99 -8.10 -4.25
CA ASP A 168 -0.76 -8.55 -2.88
C ASP A 168 -0.62 -10.08 -2.77
N ALA A 169 -1.59 -10.83 -3.32
CA ALA A 169 -1.61 -12.29 -3.22
C ALA A 169 -0.43 -12.93 -3.97
N VAL A 170 -0.17 -12.50 -5.22
CA VAL A 170 0.95 -13.01 -6.02
C VAL A 170 2.30 -12.56 -5.43
N GLY A 171 2.37 -11.31 -4.95
CA GLY A 171 3.54 -10.79 -4.25
C GLY A 171 3.84 -11.57 -2.98
N TYR A 172 2.82 -11.87 -2.16
CA TYR A 172 2.97 -12.69 -0.95
C TYR A 172 3.48 -14.08 -1.29
N ALA A 173 2.86 -14.79 -2.25
CA ALA A 173 3.34 -16.10 -2.70
C ALA A 173 4.80 -16.04 -3.16
N SER A 174 5.17 -15.02 -3.93
CA SER A 174 6.55 -14.82 -4.43
C SER A 174 7.55 -14.62 -3.30
N THR A 175 7.16 -13.90 -2.24
CA THR A 175 8.08 -13.55 -1.14
C THR A 175 8.31 -14.67 -0.15
N ILE A 176 7.36 -15.61 -0.02
CA ILE A 176 7.54 -16.79 0.86
C ILE A 176 8.16 -17.97 0.12
N PHE A 177 7.98 -18.08 -1.21
CA PHE A 177 8.55 -19.15 -2.01
C PHE A 177 10.08 -19.02 -2.07
N HIS A 178 10.82 -20.08 -1.73
CA HIS A 178 12.29 -20.09 -1.63
C HIS A 178 12.91 -18.95 -0.79
N ARG A 179 12.17 -18.38 0.18
CA ARG A 179 12.55 -17.19 0.99
C ARG A 179 12.72 -15.92 0.14
N GLY A 180 11.97 -15.82 -0.95
CA GLY A 180 11.92 -14.67 -1.83
C GLY A 180 12.35 -14.97 -3.27
N VAL A 181 11.39 -14.81 -4.18
CA VAL A 181 11.59 -14.81 -5.63
C VAL A 181 11.37 -13.38 -6.12
N ARG A 182 12.12 -12.97 -7.13
CA ARG A 182 11.98 -11.63 -7.72
C ARG A 182 10.58 -11.45 -8.29
N HIS A 183 9.86 -10.38 -7.91
CA HIS A 183 8.55 -10.11 -8.48
C HIS A 183 8.47 -8.73 -9.12
N ILE A 184 7.77 -8.67 -10.24
CA ILE A 184 7.48 -7.43 -10.97
C ILE A 184 5.97 -7.22 -10.91
N ARG A 185 5.57 -5.98 -10.66
CA ARG A 185 4.17 -5.59 -10.61
C ARG A 185 3.77 -4.80 -11.84
N PHE A 186 2.62 -5.18 -12.42
CA PHE A 186 1.88 -4.41 -13.41
C PHE A 186 0.52 -4.02 -12.80
N PRO A 187 0.45 -2.91 -12.09
CA PRO A 187 -0.80 -2.40 -11.55
C PRO A 187 -1.77 -2.05 -12.67
N THR A 188 -3.02 -2.53 -12.58
CA THR A 188 -4.01 -2.35 -13.65
C THR A 188 -5.18 -1.45 -13.27
N THR A 189 -5.29 -1.02 -12.00
CA THR A 189 -6.31 -0.07 -11.55
C THR A 189 -5.68 1.26 -11.17
N VAL A 190 -6.46 2.35 -11.15
CA VAL A 190 -5.96 3.66 -10.68
C VAL A 190 -5.40 3.52 -9.27
N LEU A 191 -6.18 2.92 -8.35
CA LEU A 191 -5.79 2.67 -6.96
C LEU A 191 -4.48 1.88 -6.83
N ALA A 192 -4.24 0.91 -7.71
CA ALA A 192 -3.00 0.14 -7.68
C ALA A 192 -1.82 0.90 -8.29
N GLN A 193 -2.06 1.75 -9.29
CA GLN A 193 -1.01 2.54 -9.95
C GLN A 193 -0.52 3.71 -9.09
N ASP A 194 -1.38 4.25 -8.23
CA ASP A 194 -1.11 5.46 -7.46
C ASP A 194 -0.81 5.21 -5.97
N ASP A 195 -1.23 4.06 -5.42
CA ASP A 195 -1.06 3.73 -4.00
C ASP A 195 -0.56 2.29 -3.78
N SER A 196 -1.45 1.29 -3.77
CA SER A 196 -1.14 -0.05 -3.26
C SER A 196 -0.07 -0.79 -4.07
N GLY A 197 -0.03 -0.61 -5.40
CA GLY A 197 0.92 -1.29 -6.27
C GLY A 197 2.33 -0.70 -6.23
N VAL A 198 2.48 0.59 -5.87
CA VAL A 198 3.80 1.25 -5.78
C VAL A 198 4.47 1.06 -4.43
N GLY A 199 3.74 0.54 -3.44
CA GLY A 199 4.22 0.24 -2.10
C GLY A 199 5.13 -0.99 -2.00
N VAL A 200 5.45 -1.34 -0.77
CA VAL A 200 6.35 -2.47 -0.45
C VAL A 200 5.65 -3.59 0.32
N LYS A 201 4.34 -3.47 0.49
CA LYS A 201 3.50 -4.43 1.22
C LYS A 201 2.97 -5.52 0.30
N ASN A 202 2.79 -6.73 0.85
CA ASN A 202 2.06 -7.84 0.23
C ASN A 202 1.28 -8.53 1.34
N ALA A 203 0.01 -8.84 1.12
CA ALA A 203 -0.82 -9.40 2.18
C ALA A 203 -1.95 -10.28 1.66
N VAL A 204 -2.46 -11.14 2.55
CA VAL A 204 -3.68 -11.93 2.36
C VAL A 204 -4.58 -11.80 3.58
N ASN A 205 -5.86 -12.06 3.38
CA ASN A 205 -6.86 -12.01 4.43
C ASN A 205 -6.94 -13.37 5.13
N LEU A 206 -7.19 -13.37 6.43
CA LEU A 206 -7.39 -14.59 7.19
C LEU A 206 -8.36 -14.34 8.35
N PHE A 207 -9.17 -15.34 8.71
CA PHE A 207 -10.16 -15.28 9.79
C PHE A 207 -11.15 -14.11 9.65
N GLY A 208 -11.44 -13.68 8.42
CA GLY A 208 -12.31 -12.53 8.15
C GLY A 208 -11.66 -11.16 8.40
N LEU A 209 -10.35 -11.13 8.70
CA LEU A 209 -9.58 -9.90 8.88
C LEU A 209 -8.76 -9.60 7.63
N LYS A 210 -8.84 -8.34 7.18
CA LYS A 210 -8.05 -7.85 6.02
C LYS A 210 -6.57 -7.76 6.37
N ASN A 211 -5.72 -8.18 5.41
CA ASN A 211 -4.27 -8.02 5.46
C ASN A 211 -3.61 -8.58 6.72
N LEU A 212 -4.22 -9.60 7.36
CA LEU A 212 -3.74 -10.15 8.63
C LEU A 212 -2.38 -10.82 8.49
N ILE A 213 -2.11 -11.45 7.37
CA ILE A 213 -0.82 -12.09 7.07
C ILE A 213 -0.20 -11.39 5.88
N GLY A 214 1.07 -11.00 6.02
CA GLY A 214 1.75 -10.30 4.95
C GLY A 214 3.26 -10.25 5.11
N THR A 215 3.89 -9.62 4.14
CA THR A 215 5.33 -9.38 4.10
C THR A 215 5.61 -7.96 3.64
N PHE A 216 6.65 -7.36 4.20
CA PHE A 216 7.27 -6.17 3.61
C PHE A 216 8.37 -6.65 2.66
N ALA A 217 8.13 -6.58 1.37
CA ALA A 217 9.06 -7.02 0.34
C ALA A 217 8.97 -6.10 -0.89
N PRO A 218 9.95 -5.21 -1.07
CA PRO A 218 10.01 -4.36 -2.25
C PRO A 218 10.02 -5.19 -3.54
N PRO A 219 9.26 -4.79 -4.56
CA PRO A 219 9.27 -5.47 -5.85
C PRO A 219 10.62 -5.26 -6.56
N TRP A 220 10.91 -6.09 -7.54
CA TRP A 220 12.07 -5.89 -8.43
C TRP A 220 11.88 -4.67 -9.33
N ALA A 221 10.67 -4.46 -9.83
CA ALA A 221 10.25 -3.32 -10.62
C ALA A 221 8.73 -3.18 -10.57
N ILE A 222 8.23 -1.98 -10.85
CA ILE A 222 6.82 -1.68 -11.05
C ILE A 222 6.68 -1.04 -12.43
N ILE A 223 5.71 -1.53 -13.22
CA ILE A 223 5.43 -1.02 -14.56
C ILE A 223 3.98 -0.57 -14.59
N ASN A 224 3.76 0.72 -14.45
CA ASN A 224 2.45 1.37 -14.55
C ASN A 224 2.14 1.62 -16.02
N ASP A 225 1.37 0.71 -16.61
CA ASP A 225 0.90 0.84 -17.99
C ASP A 225 -0.46 1.52 -18.01
N SER A 226 -0.50 2.69 -18.60
CA SER A 226 -1.70 3.50 -18.68
C SER A 226 -2.80 2.89 -19.58
N ALA A 227 -2.49 1.94 -20.46
CA ALA A 227 -3.48 1.25 -21.29
C ALA A 227 -4.47 0.43 -20.44
N PHE A 228 -4.03 -0.16 -19.32
CA PHE A 228 -4.93 -0.89 -18.42
C PHE A 228 -6.01 0.01 -17.80
N VAL A 229 -5.70 1.27 -17.55
CA VAL A 229 -6.65 2.22 -16.98
C VAL A 229 -7.76 2.58 -17.95
N ASP A 230 -7.51 2.52 -19.27
CA ASP A 230 -8.52 2.86 -20.28
C ASP A 230 -9.74 1.96 -20.23
N VAL A 231 -9.55 0.67 -19.96
CA VAL A 231 -10.62 -0.35 -19.95
C VAL A 231 -11.35 -0.50 -18.62
N LEU A 232 -10.92 0.22 -17.57
CA LEU A 232 -11.57 0.16 -16.27
C LEU A 232 -12.98 0.74 -16.31
N PRO A 233 -13.92 0.15 -15.55
CA PRO A 233 -15.22 0.78 -15.28
C PRO A 233 -15.04 2.15 -14.58
N PRO A 234 -15.97 3.09 -14.79
CA PRO A 234 -15.92 4.42 -14.17
C PRO A 234 -15.77 4.37 -12.63
N ARG A 235 -16.44 3.42 -11.96
CA ARG A 235 -16.36 3.24 -10.52
C ARG A 235 -14.94 2.92 -10.05
N GLU A 236 -14.25 2.03 -10.77
CA GLU A 236 -12.87 1.63 -10.46
C GLU A 236 -11.86 2.74 -10.79
N LYS A 237 -12.09 3.51 -11.85
CA LYS A 237 -11.29 4.71 -12.16
C LYS A 237 -11.38 5.73 -11.04
N ARG A 238 -12.59 5.94 -10.51
CA ARG A 238 -12.84 6.92 -9.44
C ARG A 238 -12.20 6.48 -8.13
N ALA A 239 -12.25 5.20 -7.79
CA ALA A 239 -11.78 4.68 -6.51
C ALA A 239 -10.36 5.15 -6.14
N GLY A 240 -9.41 5.11 -7.07
CA GLY A 240 -8.05 5.57 -6.83
C GLY A 240 -7.92 7.09 -6.61
N MET A 241 -8.89 7.89 -7.10
CA MET A 241 -8.83 9.35 -6.90
C MET A 241 -8.95 9.74 -5.41
N ALA A 242 -9.59 8.90 -4.57
CA ALA A 242 -9.67 9.14 -3.14
C ALA A 242 -8.28 9.13 -2.49
N GLU A 243 -7.40 8.23 -2.94
CA GLU A 243 -6.01 8.15 -2.46
C GLU A 243 -5.20 9.39 -2.83
N ALA A 244 -5.39 9.89 -4.06
CA ALA A 244 -4.75 11.13 -4.48
C ALA A 244 -5.21 12.33 -3.63
N VAL A 245 -6.52 12.43 -3.33
CA VAL A 245 -7.04 13.47 -2.41
C VAL A 245 -6.45 13.27 -1.01
N LYS A 246 -6.43 12.05 -0.50
CA LYS A 246 -5.84 11.71 0.81
C LYS A 246 -4.39 12.18 0.91
N VAL A 247 -3.54 11.74 -0.01
CA VAL A 247 -2.10 12.03 0.07
C VAL A 247 -1.81 13.52 -0.15
N ALA A 248 -2.59 14.20 -1.01
CA ALA A 248 -2.50 15.65 -1.19
C ALA A 248 -2.83 16.39 0.11
N LEU A 249 -3.92 16.04 0.79
CA LEU A 249 -4.33 16.65 2.06
C LEU A 249 -3.28 16.53 3.16
N ILE A 250 -2.57 15.43 3.23
CA ILE A 250 -1.59 15.18 4.31
C ILE A 250 -0.16 15.56 3.96
N ARG A 251 0.19 15.76 2.68
CA ARG A 251 1.58 15.92 2.23
C ARG A 251 1.85 17.07 1.26
N ASP A 252 0.85 17.48 0.45
CA ASP A 252 1.09 18.47 -0.61
C ASP A 252 -0.16 19.30 -0.94
N GLY A 253 -0.26 20.47 -0.31
CA GLY A 253 -1.37 21.40 -0.54
C GLY A 253 -1.43 21.94 -1.98
N LYS A 254 -0.29 22.03 -2.70
CA LYS A 254 -0.30 22.43 -4.11
C LYS A 254 -0.90 21.36 -5.02
N PHE A 255 -0.65 20.09 -4.69
CA PHE A 255 -1.30 18.99 -5.40
C PHE A 255 -2.80 18.98 -5.11
N PHE A 256 -3.23 19.31 -3.87
CA PHE A 256 -4.64 19.47 -3.54
C PHE A 256 -5.29 20.60 -4.36
N GLU A 257 -4.67 21.76 -4.43
CA GLU A 257 -5.13 22.90 -5.25
C GLU A 257 -5.23 22.51 -6.75
N TRP A 258 -4.27 21.74 -7.24
CA TRP A 258 -4.30 21.22 -8.61
C TRP A 258 -5.49 20.27 -8.84
N LEU A 259 -5.79 19.37 -7.88
CA LEU A 259 -6.95 18.47 -7.93
C LEU A 259 -8.27 19.26 -7.98
N GLU A 260 -8.39 20.33 -7.17
CA GLU A 260 -9.56 21.22 -7.20
C GLU A 260 -9.73 21.91 -8.53
N ALA A 261 -8.66 22.50 -9.05
CA ALA A 261 -8.67 23.25 -10.32
C ALA A 261 -9.05 22.35 -11.51
N HIS A 262 -8.79 21.05 -11.44
CA HIS A 262 -9.02 20.11 -12.52
C HIS A 262 -10.11 19.06 -12.21
N SER A 263 -10.91 19.28 -11.16
CA SER A 263 -11.91 18.33 -10.67
C SER A 263 -12.92 17.92 -11.76
N ASP A 264 -13.40 18.85 -12.59
CA ASP A 264 -14.32 18.54 -13.71
C ASP A 264 -13.68 17.66 -14.79
N ALA A 265 -12.40 17.87 -15.09
CA ALA A 265 -11.69 17.04 -16.06
C ALA A 265 -11.43 15.64 -15.51
N LEU A 266 -11.10 15.55 -14.22
CA LEU A 266 -10.91 14.28 -13.50
C LEU A 266 -12.22 13.51 -13.38
N ALA A 267 -13.34 14.17 -13.06
CA ALA A 267 -14.67 13.54 -13.02
C ALA A 267 -15.08 12.89 -14.34
N ARG A 268 -14.61 13.45 -15.46
CA ARG A 268 -14.79 12.88 -16.82
C ARG A 268 -13.67 11.92 -17.23
N PHE A 269 -12.75 11.61 -16.35
CA PHE A 269 -11.61 10.72 -16.60
C PHE A 269 -10.72 11.20 -17.77
N SER A 270 -10.55 12.52 -17.92
CA SER A 270 -9.65 13.09 -18.95
C SER A 270 -8.23 12.55 -18.78
N ARG A 271 -7.73 11.90 -19.81
CA ARG A 271 -6.45 11.16 -19.77
C ARG A 271 -5.25 11.98 -19.27
N PRO A 272 -4.97 13.18 -19.78
CA PRO A 272 -3.83 13.95 -19.31
C PRO A 272 -3.91 14.26 -17.81
N HIS A 273 -5.13 14.51 -17.31
CA HIS A 273 -5.35 14.84 -15.91
C HIS A 273 -5.29 13.58 -15.03
N LEU A 274 -5.86 12.47 -15.47
CA LEU A 274 -5.80 11.20 -14.74
C LEU A 274 -4.36 10.66 -14.66
N ASP A 275 -3.59 10.75 -15.75
CA ASP A 275 -2.18 10.38 -15.76
C ASP A 275 -1.34 11.25 -14.81
N HIS A 276 -1.64 12.55 -14.74
CA HIS A 276 -0.97 13.47 -13.81
C HIS A 276 -1.34 13.14 -12.36
N LEU A 277 -2.63 12.87 -12.09
CA LEU A 277 -3.11 12.46 -10.77
C LEU A 277 -2.38 11.18 -10.32
N ILE A 278 -2.35 10.13 -11.15
CA ILE A 278 -1.70 8.86 -10.85
C ILE A 278 -0.21 9.06 -10.54
N LYS A 279 0.50 9.80 -11.41
CA LYS A 279 1.94 10.04 -11.21
C LYS A 279 2.21 10.87 -9.96
N GLY A 280 1.42 11.92 -9.72
CA GLY A 280 1.57 12.77 -8.54
C GLY A 280 1.31 12.04 -7.24
N CYS A 281 0.24 11.23 -7.18
CA CYS A 281 -0.07 10.41 -6.02
C CYS A 281 1.03 9.36 -5.76
N ALA A 282 1.41 8.60 -6.79
CA ALA A 282 2.48 7.61 -6.70
C ALA A 282 3.81 8.20 -6.22
N GLU A 283 4.19 9.40 -6.71
CA GLU A 283 5.43 10.07 -6.29
C GLU A 283 5.39 10.45 -4.80
N LEU A 284 4.27 10.98 -4.32
CA LEU A 284 4.10 11.31 -2.90
C LEU A 284 4.16 10.06 -2.01
N HIS A 285 3.54 8.95 -2.45
CA HIS A 285 3.61 7.66 -1.76
C HIS A 285 5.05 7.12 -1.72
N MET A 286 5.73 7.06 -2.86
CA MET A 286 7.12 6.62 -2.96
C MET A 286 8.06 7.51 -2.15
N ARG A 287 7.81 8.82 -2.12
CA ARG A 287 8.56 9.77 -1.30
C ARG A 287 8.40 9.46 0.19
N GLN A 288 7.20 9.08 0.64
CA GLN A 288 6.97 8.66 2.03
C GLN A 288 7.78 7.40 2.36
N ILE A 289 7.78 6.37 1.50
CA ILE A 289 8.58 5.15 1.70
C ILE A 289 10.08 5.50 1.77
N ARG A 290 10.56 6.32 0.85
CA ARG A 290 11.99 6.63 0.72
C ARG A 290 12.52 7.55 1.81
N LEU A 291 11.73 8.55 2.23
CA LEU A 291 12.18 9.64 3.11
C LEU A 291 11.48 9.65 4.47
N GLY A 292 10.44 8.86 4.67
CA GLY A 292 9.67 8.81 5.92
C GLY A 292 10.42 8.19 7.10
N GLY A 293 11.54 7.53 6.85
CA GLY A 293 12.40 6.95 7.90
C GLY A 293 11.98 5.57 8.39
N ASP A 294 10.79 5.11 8.03
CA ASP A 294 10.25 3.78 8.39
C ASP A 294 9.51 3.15 7.21
N PRO A 295 10.24 2.68 6.18
CA PRO A 295 9.65 2.14 4.95
C PRO A 295 8.85 0.85 5.18
N PHE A 296 9.10 0.13 6.29
CA PHE A 296 8.44 -1.13 6.64
C PHE A 296 7.49 -0.98 7.84
N GLU A 297 7.16 0.27 8.20
CA GLU A 297 6.16 0.58 9.24
C GLU A 297 6.37 -0.22 10.55
N ILE A 298 7.64 -0.31 10.99
CA ILE A 298 8.01 -0.99 12.24
C ILE A 298 7.50 -0.19 13.45
N GLY A 299 7.43 1.14 13.32
CA GLY A 299 6.84 2.03 14.32
C GLY A 299 5.31 2.06 14.25
N SER A 300 4.67 2.81 15.15
CA SER A 300 3.21 3.00 15.20
C SER A 300 2.69 4.08 14.23
N ALA A 301 3.57 4.94 13.71
CA ALA A 301 3.18 6.01 12.80
C ALA A 301 2.64 5.48 11.47
N ARG A 302 1.45 5.96 11.10
CA ARG A 302 0.78 5.61 9.83
C ARG A 302 0.33 6.88 9.11
N PRO A 303 1.29 7.70 8.65
CA PRO A 303 0.96 9.01 8.09
C PRO A 303 0.11 8.94 6.81
N LEU A 304 0.04 7.80 6.13
CA LEU A 304 -0.78 7.60 4.94
C LEU A 304 -2.19 7.06 5.26
N ASP A 305 -2.52 6.79 6.52
CA ASP A 305 -3.79 6.17 6.92
C ASP A 305 -4.89 7.20 7.30
N PHE A 306 -4.79 8.44 6.82
CA PHE A 306 -5.84 9.46 6.97
C PHE A 306 -7.17 8.94 6.39
N GLY A 307 -8.26 8.99 7.16
CA GLY A 307 -9.56 8.45 6.78
C GLY A 307 -9.72 6.93 6.89
N HIS A 308 -8.66 6.18 7.19
CA HIS A 308 -8.66 4.72 7.06
C HIS A 308 -9.31 3.97 8.20
N TRP A 309 -9.30 4.48 9.44
CA TRP A 309 -9.94 3.79 10.56
C TRP A 309 -11.44 3.56 10.35
N SER A 310 -12.14 4.55 9.79
CA SER A 310 -13.56 4.45 9.46
C SER A 310 -13.80 3.73 8.13
N ALA A 311 -12.92 3.93 7.14
CA ALA A 311 -13.01 3.27 5.84
C ALA A 311 -12.94 1.74 5.96
N HIS A 312 -11.94 1.19 6.63
CA HIS A 312 -11.82 -0.26 6.84
C HIS A 312 -13.04 -0.83 7.58
N LYS A 313 -13.60 -0.07 8.54
CA LYS A 313 -14.81 -0.48 9.24
C LYS A 313 -16.03 -0.47 8.34
N LEU A 314 -16.18 0.54 7.48
CA LEU A 314 -17.25 0.62 6.49
C LEU A 314 -17.16 -0.52 5.47
N GLU A 315 -15.98 -0.83 4.94
CA GLU A 315 -15.79 -1.98 4.06
C GLU A 315 -16.27 -3.28 4.72
N GLN A 316 -15.90 -3.51 5.99
CA GLN A 316 -16.36 -4.66 6.76
C GLN A 316 -17.88 -4.68 6.95
N LEU A 317 -18.48 -3.56 7.38
CA LEU A 317 -19.92 -3.45 7.65
C LEU A 317 -20.77 -3.59 6.39
N THR A 318 -20.25 -3.19 5.23
CA THR A 318 -20.91 -3.31 3.93
C THR A 318 -20.57 -4.61 3.20
N LYS A 319 -19.71 -5.46 3.78
CA LYS A 319 -19.19 -6.68 3.14
C LYS A 319 -18.57 -6.39 1.77
N ASN A 320 -17.78 -5.32 1.71
CA ASN A 320 -17.13 -4.78 0.50
C ASN A 320 -18.11 -4.35 -0.62
N GLN A 321 -19.38 -4.01 -0.31
CA GLN A 321 -20.27 -3.36 -1.27
C GLN A 321 -19.80 -1.94 -1.60
N LEU A 322 -19.30 -1.19 -0.60
CA LEU A 322 -18.43 -0.05 -0.84
C LEU A 322 -17.05 -0.58 -1.22
N ASN A 323 -16.50 -0.10 -2.33
CA ASN A 323 -15.09 -0.36 -2.63
C ASN A 323 -14.19 0.50 -1.73
N HIS A 324 -12.89 0.16 -1.70
CA HIS A 324 -11.92 0.83 -0.84
C HIS A 324 -11.93 2.36 -1.01
N GLY A 325 -11.85 2.86 -2.24
CA GLY A 325 -11.79 4.30 -2.50
C GLY A 325 -13.07 5.05 -2.09
N GLU A 326 -14.26 4.43 -2.26
CA GLU A 326 -15.52 4.99 -1.78
C GLU A 326 -15.53 5.09 -0.24
N ALA A 327 -15.07 4.04 0.44
CA ALA A 327 -14.97 4.04 1.90
C ALA A 327 -13.93 5.07 2.40
N VAL A 328 -12.80 5.20 1.73
CA VAL A 328 -11.75 6.20 2.04
C VAL A 328 -12.26 7.62 1.82
N ALA A 329 -13.04 7.88 0.76
CA ALA A 329 -13.63 9.20 0.53
C ALA A 329 -14.56 9.62 1.69
N ILE A 330 -15.39 8.70 2.20
CA ILE A 330 -16.21 8.92 3.39
C ILE A 330 -15.34 9.20 4.62
N GLY A 331 -14.28 8.39 4.81
CA GLY A 331 -13.35 8.56 5.93
C GLY A 331 -12.59 9.88 5.89
N ILE A 332 -12.15 10.32 4.72
CA ILE A 332 -11.53 11.65 4.51
C ILE A 332 -12.51 12.76 4.93
N ALA A 333 -13.78 12.67 4.52
CA ALA A 333 -14.78 13.67 4.88
C ALA A 333 -14.99 13.74 6.41
N LEU A 334 -15.10 12.58 7.08
CA LEU A 334 -15.24 12.48 8.54
C LEU A 334 -14.02 13.05 9.28
N ASP A 335 -12.82 12.66 8.92
CA ASP A 335 -11.59 13.06 9.61
C ASP A 335 -11.24 14.54 9.34
N THR A 336 -11.60 15.05 8.15
CA THR A 336 -11.46 16.50 7.86
C THR A 336 -12.42 17.30 8.73
N ARG A 337 -13.69 16.91 8.83
CA ARG A 337 -14.67 17.55 9.71
C ARG A 337 -14.24 17.47 11.18
N TYR A 338 -13.74 16.30 11.61
CA TYR A 338 -13.19 16.14 12.95
C TYR A 338 -12.04 17.11 13.21
N SER A 339 -11.14 17.27 12.22
CA SER A 339 -9.99 18.20 12.34
C SER A 339 -10.46 19.64 12.54
N VAL A 340 -11.55 20.06 11.88
CA VAL A 340 -12.16 21.40 12.07
C VAL A 340 -12.79 21.52 13.45
N LEU A 341 -13.65 20.55 13.84
CA LEU A 341 -14.36 20.61 15.13
C LEU A 341 -13.45 20.52 16.34
N SER A 342 -12.30 19.86 16.20
CA SER A 342 -11.26 19.78 17.24
C SER A 342 -10.29 20.97 17.22
N GLY A 343 -10.54 22.00 16.38
CA GLY A 343 -9.76 23.23 16.31
C GLY A 343 -8.37 23.07 15.68
N ARG A 344 -8.09 21.97 14.98
CA ARG A 344 -6.81 21.71 14.31
C ARG A 344 -6.75 22.30 12.92
N LEU A 345 -7.87 22.23 12.18
CA LEU A 345 -8.02 22.73 10.82
C LEU A 345 -8.92 23.97 10.81
N ALA A 346 -8.64 24.90 9.92
CA ALA A 346 -9.43 26.13 9.78
C ALA A 346 -10.87 25.82 9.37
N ALA A 347 -11.81 26.63 9.87
CA ALA A 347 -13.23 26.51 9.51
C ALA A 347 -13.42 26.73 7.99
N GLY A 348 -14.29 25.91 7.37
CA GLY A 348 -14.56 25.93 5.92
C GLY A 348 -13.69 25.05 5.07
N GLU A 349 -12.55 24.53 5.59
CA GLU A 349 -11.72 23.57 4.85
C GLU A 349 -12.42 22.21 4.70
N ASP A 350 -13.29 21.84 5.63
CA ASP A 350 -14.13 20.65 5.53
C ASP A 350 -15.15 20.74 4.38
N ASP A 351 -15.80 21.88 4.20
CA ASP A 351 -16.71 22.11 3.07
C ASP A 351 -15.93 22.10 1.73
N ARG A 352 -14.71 22.64 1.72
CA ARG A 352 -13.83 22.64 0.56
C ARG A 352 -13.42 21.22 0.13
N VAL A 353 -13.03 20.38 1.09
CA VAL A 353 -12.62 18.98 0.84
C VAL A 353 -13.82 18.14 0.39
N VAL A 354 -14.96 18.26 1.08
CA VAL A 354 -16.20 17.57 0.70
C VAL A 354 -16.64 17.99 -0.69
N GLY A 355 -16.60 19.30 -1.00
CA GLY A 355 -16.92 19.81 -2.33
C GLY A 355 -16.04 19.24 -3.43
N LEU A 356 -14.75 19.03 -3.19
CA LEU A 356 -13.87 18.36 -4.15
C LEU A 356 -14.28 16.89 -4.36
N LEU A 357 -14.45 16.13 -3.28
CA LEU A 357 -14.83 14.71 -3.36
C LEU A 357 -16.17 14.53 -4.10
N GLN A 358 -17.17 15.38 -3.83
CA GLN A 358 -18.45 15.35 -4.54
C GLN A 358 -18.32 15.71 -6.01
N ARG A 359 -17.50 16.72 -6.39
CA ARG A 359 -17.22 17.04 -7.82
C ARG A 359 -16.52 15.89 -8.52
N LEU A 360 -15.68 15.12 -7.85
CA LEU A 360 -15.07 13.90 -8.39
C LEU A 360 -16.09 12.75 -8.54
N GLY A 361 -17.30 12.91 -7.99
CA GLY A 361 -18.42 11.98 -8.12
C GLY A 361 -18.48 10.92 -7.02
N PHE A 362 -17.88 11.17 -5.86
CA PHE A 362 -18.05 10.31 -4.68
C PHE A 362 -19.39 10.61 -3.98
N ASP A 363 -20.09 9.54 -3.60
CA ASP A 363 -21.13 9.60 -2.60
C ASP A 363 -20.45 9.49 -1.23
N LEU A 364 -20.68 10.49 -0.38
CA LEU A 364 -20.01 10.60 0.92
C LEU A 364 -20.86 10.11 2.08
N TRP A 365 -22.00 9.47 1.78
CA TRP A 365 -22.89 8.92 2.79
C TRP A 365 -23.14 7.43 2.59
N HIS A 366 -23.31 6.73 3.69
CA HIS A 366 -23.81 5.36 3.72
C HIS A 366 -24.51 5.07 5.05
N ASP A 367 -25.69 4.43 5.02
CA ASP A 367 -26.54 4.15 6.19
C ASP A 367 -25.82 3.37 7.30
N LYS A 368 -24.75 2.65 6.98
CA LYS A 368 -23.93 1.95 7.97
C LYS A 368 -23.25 2.89 8.97
N LEU A 369 -23.08 4.17 8.65
CA LEU A 369 -22.61 5.19 9.59
C LEU A 369 -23.56 5.38 10.76
N ARG A 370 -24.88 5.24 10.54
CA ARG A 370 -25.92 5.32 11.58
C ARG A 370 -26.12 4.04 12.36
N GLN A 371 -25.56 2.92 11.92
CA GLN A 371 -25.74 1.66 12.63
C GLN A 371 -25.15 1.76 14.04
N CYS A 372 -26.02 1.59 15.08
CA CYS A 372 -25.61 1.63 16.48
C CYS A 372 -25.55 0.23 17.10
N ASP A 373 -24.73 0.09 18.11
CA ASP A 373 -24.70 -1.09 18.98
C ASP A 373 -25.82 -1.03 20.05
N SER A 374 -25.91 -2.03 20.92
CA SER A 374 -26.92 -2.11 21.98
C SER A 374 -26.84 -0.97 23.00
N ARG A 375 -25.78 -0.19 23.03
CA ARG A 375 -25.58 0.98 23.90
C ARG A 375 -25.87 2.30 23.19
N GLY A 376 -26.31 2.25 21.92
CA GLY A 376 -26.56 3.43 21.10
C GLY A 376 -25.29 4.10 20.57
N LEU A 377 -24.13 3.40 20.57
CA LEU A 377 -22.89 3.89 20.01
C LEU A 377 -22.78 3.51 18.52
N PRO A 378 -22.40 4.42 17.62
CA PRO A 378 -22.16 4.10 16.23
C PRO A 378 -21.14 2.95 16.10
N VAL A 379 -21.53 1.89 15.37
CA VAL A 379 -20.69 0.70 15.22
C VAL A 379 -19.36 1.02 14.49
N VAL A 380 -19.37 2.06 13.66
CA VAL A 380 -18.15 2.52 12.96
C VAL A 380 -17.02 2.92 13.93
N LEU A 381 -17.36 3.40 15.15
CA LEU A 381 -16.37 3.71 16.20
C LEU A 381 -15.53 2.51 16.64
N LYS A 382 -16.03 1.27 16.44
CA LYS A 382 -15.20 0.08 16.67
C LYS A 382 -13.97 0.03 15.76
N GLY A 383 -14.01 0.73 14.63
CA GLY A 383 -12.85 0.90 13.76
C GLY A 383 -11.64 1.53 14.46
N LEU A 384 -11.85 2.43 15.44
CA LEU A 384 -10.74 2.97 16.25
C LEU A 384 -10.08 1.90 17.14
N ALA A 385 -10.87 0.98 17.70
CA ALA A 385 -10.35 -0.13 18.48
C ALA A 385 -9.59 -1.14 17.59
N ASP A 386 -10.18 -1.49 16.45
CA ASP A 386 -9.57 -2.38 15.46
C ASP A 386 -8.24 -1.77 14.96
N PHE A 387 -8.22 -0.47 14.72
CA PHE A 387 -7.04 0.27 14.27
C PHE A 387 -5.93 0.30 15.34
N ARG A 388 -6.29 0.52 16.61
CA ARG A 388 -5.37 0.44 17.75
C ARG A 388 -4.71 -0.94 17.87
N GLU A 389 -5.49 -2.00 17.72
CA GLU A 389 -5.00 -3.39 17.80
C GLU A 389 -4.00 -3.68 16.69
N HIS A 390 -4.31 -3.22 15.47
CA HIS A 390 -3.44 -3.37 14.30
C HIS A 390 -2.11 -2.61 14.45
N LEU A 391 -2.10 -1.49 15.18
CA LEU A 391 -0.93 -0.64 15.42
C LEU A 391 -0.07 -1.04 16.64
N GLY A 392 -0.38 -2.15 17.29
CA GLY A 392 0.41 -2.63 18.44
C GLY A 392 0.00 -2.04 19.77
N GLY A 393 -1.23 -1.51 19.91
CA GLY A 393 -1.86 -1.16 21.19
C GLY A 393 -1.94 0.33 21.51
N GLU A 394 -1.26 1.21 20.77
CA GLU A 394 -1.43 2.66 20.86
C GLU A 394 -2.25 3.16 19.66
N LEU A 395 -3.33 3.91 19.92
CA LEU A 395 -4.08 4.55 18.84
C LEU A 395 -3.23 5.63 18.20
N THR A 396 -3.02 5.56 16.90
CA THR A 396 -2.35 6.61 16.14
C THR A 396 -3.18 6.91 14.89
N VAL A 397 -3.86 8.05 14.89
CA VAL A 397 -4.71 8.51 13.79
C VAL A 397 -4.09 9.76 13.19
N THR A 398 -4.00 9.81 11.88
CA THR A 398 -3.61 11.02 11.15
C THR A 398 -4.83 11.92 10.98
N LEU A 399 -4.72 13.18 11.40
CA LEU A 399 -5.67 14.27 11.18
C LEU A 399 -4.98 15.42 10.41
N LEU A 400 -5.70 16.49 10.12
CA LEU A 400 -5.17 17.65 9.41
C LEU A 400 -4.88 18.82 10.35
N ALA A 401 -3.66 19.38 10.24
CA ALA A 401 -3.29 20.67 10.83
C ALA A 401 -3.40 21.82 9.82
N ALA A 402 -3.33 21.51 8.53
CA ALA A 402 -3.61 22.37 7.39
C ALA A 402 -3.75 21.48 6.16
N VAL A 403 -4.32 21.98 5.07
CA VAL A 403 -4.26 21.30 3.77
C VAL A 403 -2.79 21.14 3.37
N GLY A 404 -2.39 19.90 3.05
CA GLY A 404 -1.00 19.52 2.77
C GLY A 404 -0.17 19.18 4.02
N ARG A 405 -0.77 19.19 5.21
CA ARG A 405 -0.06 18.88 6.46
C ARG A 405 -0.88 18.06 7.43
N GLY A 406 -0.56 16.74 7.49
CA GLY A 406 -1.07 15.83 8.52
C GLY A 406 -0.41 16.05 9.89
N VAL A 407 -1.13 15.63 10.93
CA VAL A 407 -0.67 15.55 12.33
C VAL A 407 -1.20 14.28 12.96
N GLU A 408 -0.39 13.60 13.75
CA GLU A 408 -0.79 12.40 14.48
C GLU A 408 -1.46 12.76 15.79
N VAL A 409 -2.53 12.01 16.13
CA VAL A 409 -3.23 12.09 17.40
C VAL A 409 -3.41 10.69 17.98
N HIS A 410 -3.45 10.60 19.30
CA HIS A 410 -3.56 9.32 20.03
C HIS A 410 -4.90 9.13 20.72
N GLU A 411 -5.79 10.11 20.56
CA GLU A 411 -7.13 10.11 21.13
C GLU A 411 -8.13 10.72 20.14
N MET A 412 -9.34 10.15 20.11
CA MET A 412 -10.49 10.66 19.36
C MET A 412 -11.70 10.75 20.30
N ASP A 413 -12.38 11.90 20.31
CA ASP A 413 -13.62 12.10 21.10
C ASP A 413 -14.82 11.55 20.31
N ASP A 414 -15.47 10.53 20.85
CA ASP A 414 -16.65 9.88 20.26
C ASP A 414 -17.80 10.86 20.01
N ARG A 415 -17.93 11.94 20.81
CA ARG A 415 -18.98 12.97 20.63
C ARG A 415 -18.70 13.80 19.39
N ILE A 416 -17.43 14.15 19.16
CA ILE A 416 -17.06 14.89 17.95
C ILE A 416 -17.27 14.00 16.72
N VAL A 417 -16.90 12.71 16.79
CA VAL A 417 -17.15 11.76 15.67
C VAL A 417 -18.66 11.68 15.35
N ARG A 418 -19.53 11.60 16.35
CA ARG A 418 -21.00 11.60 16.12
C ARG A 418 -21.44 12.88 15.42
N ASN A 419 -20.97 14.04 15.88
CA ASN A 419 -21.30 15.33 15.24
C ASN A 419 -20.80 15.37 13.78
N CYS A 420 -19.67 14.70 13.47
CA CYS A 420 -19.19 14.57 12.09
C CYS A 420 -20.14 13.69 11.24
N ILE A 421 -20.62 12.58 11.80
CA ILE A 421 -21.60 11.71 11.13
C ILE A 421 -22.89 12.45 10.85
N ASP A 422 -23.47 13.15 11.85
CA ASP A 422 -24.70 13.93 11.70
C ASP A 422 -24.53 15.06 10.67
N TRP A 423 -23.37 15.72 10.68
CA TRP A 423 -23.03 16.77 9.71
C TRP A 423 -22.92 16.22 8.28
N LEU A 424 -22.32 15.03 8.11
CA LEU A 424 -22.15 14.43 6.80
C LEU A 424 -23.48 13.97 6.21
N GLU A 425 -24.37 13.40 7.03
CA GLU A 425 -25.71 13.01 6.61
C GLU A 425 -26.55 14.18 6.09
N GLN A 426 -26.46 15.36 6.72
CA GLN A 426 -27.17 16.56 6.27
C GLN A 426 -26.72 17.05 4.88
N ARG A 427 -25.66 16.47 4.32
CA ARG A 427 -25.04 16.79 3.01
C ARG A 427 -25.18 15.67 1.98
N ALA A 428 -25.84 14.57 2.38
CA ALA A 428 -26.10 13.40 1.54
C ALA A 428 -27.18 13.66 0.47
#